data_529b75e4301551ccfe4f3defd4492c9a
#
_entry.id   529b75e4301551ccfe4f3defd4492c9a
#
_cell.length_a   1.000
_cell.length_b   1.000
_cell.length_c   1.000
_cell.angle_alpha   90.00
_cell.angle_beta   90.00
_cell.angle_gamma   90.00
#
_symmetry.space_group_name_H-M   'P 1'
#
loop_
_entity.id
_entity.type
_entity.pdbx_description
1 polymer ?
#
loop_
_entity_poly.entity_id
_entity_poly.type
_entity_poly.pdbx_seq_one_letter_code
_entity_poly.pdbx_strand_id
1 'polypeptide(L)'
;MREEYHNRVGSSDTPLYSGTSILSRCSDGNPRRLFRLFNHLLNGNGNAIKITPETQSKRLKSFSFSELEVIKFEKGGKLSFEFLQKIGSFFKERTLEIKLGSDLPQAIKFQNSIEDKTWEAIKSAVDLGLMYPVMKKDSNHKNLFPIKEGTFCLANCLAPHFNLFPRVGKAIDLFNVMNPQKGNKQLGLFSEE
;
A
#
# COMPACT_ATOMS: atom_id res chain seq x y z
N MET A 1 19.60 -7.09 -4.76
CA MET A 1 18.13 -7.00 -4.56
C MET A 1 17.39 -6.26 -5.67
N ARG A 2 17.94 -5.19 -6.29
CA ARG A 2 17.33 -4.53 -7.47
C ARG A 2 17.34 -5.42 -8.73
N GLU A 3 18.44 -6.14 -8.98
CA GLU A 3 18.59 -6.99 -10.18
C GLU A 3 17.69 -8.24 -10.15
N GLU A 4 17.45 -8.85 -8.99
CA GLU A 4 16.55 -10.01 -8.88
C GLU A 4 15.08 -9.66 -9.18
N TYR A 5 14.67 -8.40 -8.95
CA TYR A 5 13.30 -7.96 -9.25
C TYR A 5 13.10 -7.72 -10.76
N HIS A 6 14.13 -7.21 -11.46
CA HIS A 6 14.07 -6.94 -12.90
C HIS A 6 13.96 -8.23 -13.74
N ASN A 7 14.63 -9.29 -13.32
CA ASN A 7 14.61 -10.57 -14.04
C ASN A 7 13.33 -11.42 -13.82
N ARG A 8 12.44 -10.98 -12.88
CA ARG A 8 11.19 -11.70 -12.57
C ARG A 8 9.92 -11.01 -13.06
N VAL A 9 10.03 -9.88 -13.71
CA VAL A 9 8.92 -9.27 -14.43
C VAL A 9 8.82 -10.02 -15.76
N GLY A 10 8.07 -11.13 -15.73
CA GLY A 10 7.63 -11.77 -16.96
C GLY A 10 6.79 -10.77 -17.77
N SER A 11 6.46 -11.10 -19.01
CA SER A 11 5.72 -10.29 -19.99
C SER A 11 4.35 -9.75 -19.54
N SER A 12 3.96 -9.92 -18.27
CA SER A 12 2.82 -9.28 -17.62
C SER A 12 3.36 -8.28 -16.59
N ASP A 13 2.96 -7.03 -16.71
CA ASP A 13 3.33 -5.88 -15.84
C ASP A 13 2.95 -6.03 -14.35
N THR A 14 2.68 -7.24 -13.89
CA THR A 14 2.21 -7.52 -12.53
C THR A 14 3.34 -8.06 -11.67
N PRO A 15 3.68 -7.39 -10.53
CA PRO A 15 4.71 -7.88 -9.64
C PRO A 15 4.38 -9.26 -9.07
N LEU A 16 5.39 -10.13 -9.01
CA LEU A 16 5.28 -11.46 -8.41
C LEU A 16 5.53 -11.36 -6.90
N TYR A 17 4.51 -11.63 -6.09
CA TYR A 17 4.61 -11.60 -4.63
C TYR A 17 4.94 -12.97 -4.08
N SER A 18 6.22 -13.25 -3.88
CA SER A 18 6.67 -14.54 -3.36
C SER A 18 7.95 -14.43 -2.53
N GLY A 19 8.19 -15.46 -1.71
CA GLY A 19 9.36 -15.57 -0.85
C GLY A 19 9.20 -14.91 0.52
N THR A 20 10.06 -15.34 1.45
CA THR A 20 9.99 -14.98 2.87
C THR A 20 10.06 -13.49 3.14
N SER A 21 10.90 -12.76 2.39
CA SER A 21 11.04 -11.30 2.53
C SER A 21 9.72 -10.57 2.22
N ILE A 22 9.02 -10.99 1.17
CA ILE A 22 7.72 -10.40 0.80
C ILE A 22 6.65 -10.75 1.84
N LEU A 23 6.59 -12.03 2.26
CA LEU A 23 5.65 -12.48 3.29
C LEU A 23 5.83 -11.72 4.61
N SER A 24 7.09 -11.58 5.05
CA SER A 24 7.42 -10.82 6.26
C SER A 24 6.98 -9.36 6.16
N ARG A 25 7.23 -8.70 5.02
CA ARG A 25 6.79 -7.32 4.80
C ARG A 25 5.26 -7.19 4.80
N CYS A 26 4.55 -8.11 4.14
CA CYS A 26 3.08 -8.11 4.11
C CYS A 26 2.43 -8.44 5.46
N SER A 27 3.21 -8.88 6.46
CA SER A 27 2.70 -9.00 7.83
C SER A 27 2.69 -7.66 8.59
N ASP A 28 3.41 -6.63 8.09
CA ASP A 28 3.58 -5.33 8.73
C ASP A 28 4.08 -5.42 10.20
N GLY A 29 4.86 -6.46 10.53
CA GLY A 29 5.32 -6.72 11.88
C GLY A 29 4.23 -7.19 12.86
N ASN A 30 3.02 -7.47 12.37
CA ASN A 30 1.90 -7.95 13.18
C ASN A 30 1.86 -9.49 13.21
N PRO A 31 2.15 -10.14 14.37
CA PRO A 31 2.17 -11.60 14.47
C PRO A 31 0.84 -12.26 14.09
N ARG A 32 -0.29 -11.67 14.50
CA ARG A 32 -1.62 -12.20 14.19
C ARG A 32 -1.86 -12.19 12.67
N ARG A 33 -1.47 -11.10 11.99
CA ARG A 33 -1.56 -11.01 10.53
C ARG A 33 -0.64 -12.03 9.86
N LEU A 34 0.56 -12.22 10.37
CA LEU A 34 1.48 -13.24 9.88
C LEU A 34 0.87 -14.65 9.96
N PHE A 35 0.27 -15.02 11.09
CA PHE A 35 -0.41 -16.32 11.24
C PHE A 35 -1.59 -16.47 10.28
N ARG A 36 -2.42 -15.44 10.13
CA ARG A 36 -3.53 -15.45 9.17
C ARG A 36 -3.04 -15.60 7.74
N LEU A 37 -1.96 -14.91 7.38
CA LEU A 37 -1.31 -15.01 6.09
C LEU A 37 -0.80 -16.41 5.82
N PHE A 38 -0.07 -17.02 6.77
CA PHE A 38 0.39 -18.41 6.63
C PHE A 38 -0.77 -19.40 6.48
N ASN A 39 -1.80 -19.29 7.31
CA ASN A 39 -2.99 -20.13 7.18
C ASN A 39 -3.63 -19.98 5.80
N HIS A 40 -3.74 -18.74 5.29
CA HIS A 40 -4.29 -18.48 3.95
C HIS A 40 -3.41 -19.09 2.85
N LEU A 41 -2.09 -19.04 3.00
CA LEU A 41 -1.15 -19.62 2.05
C LEU A 41 -1.18 -21.16 2.06
N LEU A 42 -1.38 -21.78 3.22
CA LEU A 42 -1.37 -23.23 3.36
C LEU A 42 -2.72 -23.88 3.04
N ASN A 43 -3.82 -23.14 3.20
CA ASN A 43 -5.15 -23.65 2.90
C ASN A 43 -5.27 -24.11 1.44
N GLY A 44 -5.76 -25.35 1.25
CA GLY A 44 -5.97 -25.95 -0.06
C GLY A 44 -4.71 -26.52 -0.73
N ASN A 45 -3.59 -26.61 -0.01
CA ASN A 45 -2.37 -27.27 -0.55
C ASN A 45 -2.34 -28.79 -0.33
N GLY A 46 -3.29 -29.38 0.41
CA GLY A 46 -3.25 -30.77 0.81
C GLY A 46 -1.93 -31.09 1.53
N ASN A 47 -1.25 -32.15 1.11
CA ASN A 47 0.05 -32.57 1.66
C ASN A 47 1.26 -31.93 0.95
N ALA A 48 1.06 -30.87 0.12
CA ALA A 48 2.17 -30.29 -0.62
C ALA A 48 3.12 -29.51 0.33
N ILE A 49 4.37 -29.94 0.37
CA ILE A 49 5.42 -29.33 1.21
C ILE A 49 5.90 -27.99 0.63
N LYS A 50 5.67 -27.75 -0.66
CA LYS A 50 6.19 -26.56 -1.36
C LYS A 50 5.10 -25.86 -2.15
N ILE A 51 5.00 -24.55 -1.97
CA ILE A 51 4.09 -23.67 -2.72
C ILE A 51 4.88 -22.94 -3.79
N THR A 52 4.43 -22.98 -5.05
CA THR A 52 5.11 -22.28 -6.15
C THR A 52 5.01 -20.75 -5.99
N PRO A 53 5.95 -19.96 -6.55
CA PRO A 53 5.91 -18.50 -6.49
C PRO A 53 4.60 -17.91 -7.05
N GLU A 54 4.06 -18.47 -8.12
CA GLU A 54 2.82 -18.04 -8.75
C GLU A 54 1.63 -18.27 -7.82
N THR A 55 1.57 -19.44 -7.18
CA THR A 55 0.53 -19.77 -6.20
C THR A 55 0.64 -18.87 -4.97
N GLN A 56 1.86 -18.58 -4.48
CA GLN A 56 2.07 -17.63 -3.39
C GLN A 56 1.55 -16.24 -3.78
N SER A 57 1.91 -15.76 -4.98
CA SER A 57 1.50 -14.45 -5.47
C SER A 57 -0.03 -14.33 -5.58
N LYS A 58 -0.68 -15.35 -6.15
CA LYS A 58 -2.15 -15.40 -6.25
C LYS A 58 -2.81 -15.37 -4.88
N ARG A 59 -2.32 -16.16 -3.93
CA ARG A 59 -2.87 -16.23 -2.57
C ARG A 59 -2.61 -14.96 -1.77
N LEU A 60 -1.43 -14.32 -1.95
CA LEU A 60 -1.15 -13.03 -1.34
C LEU A 60 -2.10 -11.94 -1.84
N LYS A 61 -2.41 -11.90 -3.14
CA LYS A 61 -3.39 -10.97 -3.68
C LYS A 61 -4.78 -11.20 -3.10
N SER A 62 -5.20 -12.46 -3.00
CA SER A 62 -6.47 -12.84 -2.38
C SER A 62 -6.52 -12.49 -0.89
N PHE A 63 -5.45 -12.76 -0.14
CA PHE A 63 -5.33 -12.35 1.27
C PHE A 63 -5.43 -10.84 1.43
N SER A 64 -4.67 -10.08 0.64
CA SER A 64 -4.66 -8.62 0.63
C SER A 64 -6.06 -8.04 0.36
N PHE A 65 -6.79 -8.62 -0.58
CA PHE A 65 -8.18 -8.25 -0.85
C PHE A 65 -9.08 -8.55 0.35
N SER A 66 -8.94 -9.72 0.98
CA SER A 66 -9.76 -10.06 2.16
C SER A 66 -9.48 -9.16 3.36
N GLU A 67 -8.21 -8.76 3.59
CA GLU A 67 -7.88 -7.78 4.65
C GLU A 67 -8.60 -6.44 4.43
N LEU A 68 -8.71 -5.99 3.18
CA LEU A 68 -9.40 -4.76 2.83
C LEU A 68 -10.93 -4.90 2.93
N GLU A 69 -11.50 -6.03 2.51
CA GLU A 69 -12.95 -6.26 2.57
C GLU A 69 -13.50 -6.36 4.00
N VAL A 70 -12.75 -7.01 4.88
CA VAL A 70 -13.18 -7.23 6.29
C VAL A 70 -13.42 -5.90 7.01
N ILE A 71 -12.68 -4.84 6.67
CA ILE A 71 -12.85 -3.56 7.37
C ILE A 71 -14.21 -2.90 7.16
N LYS A 72 -14.94 -3.25 6.10
CA LYS A 72 -16.30 -2.70 5.86
C LYS A 72 -17.26 -2.99 7.01
N PHE A 73 -17.00 -4.06 7.75
CA PHE A 73 -17.83 -4.51 8.88
C PHE A 73 -17.39 -3.91 10.22
N GLU A 74 -16.26 -3.22 10.25
CA GLU A 74 -15.76 -2.56 11.45
C GLU A 74 -16.37 -1.15 11.61
N LYS A 75 -16.38 -0.65 12.84
CA LYS A 75 -16.88 0.70 13.13
C LYS A 75 -16.03 1.74 12.36
N GLY A 76 -16.67 2.56 11.54
CA GLY A 76 -15.99 3.53 10.66
C GLY A 76 -15.31 2.91 9.43
N GLY A 77 -15.33 1.58 9.30
CA GLY A 77 -14.58 0.84 8.29
C GLY A 77 -15.02 1.11 6.85
N LYS A 78 -16.30 1.39 6.62
CA LYS A 78 -16.80 1.73 5.27
C LYS A 78 -16.10 2.98 4.71
N LEU A 79 -15.95 4.02 5.54
CA LEU A 79 -15.28 5.26 5.16
C LEU A 79 -13.80 5.02 4.87
N SER A 80 -13.13 4.24 5.73
CA SER A 80 -11.72 3.84 5.53
C SER A 80 -11.54 2.99 4.30
N PHE A 81 -12.47 2.06 4.03
CA PHE A 81 -12.44 1.24 2.82
C PHE A 81 -12.48 2.10 1.55
N GLU A 82 -13.45 3.02 1.43
CA GLU A 82 -13.58 3.92 0.28
C GLU A 82 -12.31 4.77 0.08
N PHE A 83 -11.77 5.28 1.18
CA PHE A 83 -10.54 6.06 1.19
C PHE A 83 -9.31 5.23 0.74
N LEU A 84 -9.12 4.04 1.30
CA LEU A 84 -8.01 3.15 0.96
C LEU A 84 -8.09 2.66 -0.49
N GLN A 85 -9.29 2.37 -1.00
CA GLN A 85 -9.51 2.03 -2.40
C GLN A 85 -9.08 3.18 -3.32
N LYS A 86 -9.47 4.40 -3.01
CA LYS A 86 -9.11 5.57 -3.81
C LYS A 86 -7.60 5.80 -3.84
N ILE A 87 -6.94 5.74 -2.68
CA ILE A 87 -5.49 5.93 -2.58
C ILE A 87 -4.73 4.80 -3.26
N GLY A 88 -5.10 3.55 -2.98
CA GLY A 88 -4.44 2.39 -3.56
C GLY A 88 -4.56 2.35 -5.08
N SER A 89 -5.74 2.68 -5.63
CA SER A 89 -5.95 2.80 -7.08
C SER A 89 -5.09 3.91 -7.69
N PHE A 90 -5.03 5.07 -7.06
CA PHE A 90 -4.17 6.16 -7.49
C PHE A 90 -2.68 5.76 -7.51
N PHE A 91 -2.20 5.10 -6.46
CA PHE A 91 -0.81 4.62 -6.43
C PHE A 91 -0.54 3.57 -7.50
N LYS A 92 -1.48 2.67 -7.75
CA LYS A 92 -1.39 1.69 -8.84
C LYS A 92 -1.24 2.36 -10.20
N GLU A 93 -2.10 3.33 -10.52
CA GLU A 93 -2.04 4.09 -11.78
C GLU A 93 -0.69 4.80 -11.92
N ARG A 94 -0.26 5.51 -10.88
CA ARG A 94 1.04 6.19 -10.89
C ARG A 94 2.22 5.23 -11.02
N THR A 95 2.13 4.04 -10.45
CA THR A 95 3.19 3.02 -10.58
C THR A 95 3.31 2.51 -12.03
N LEU A 96 2.19 2.43 -12.76
CA LEU A 96 2.20 2.04 -14.17
C LEU A 96 2.70 3.15 -15.10
N GLU A 97 2.45 4.43 -14.76
CA GLU A 97 2.88 5.58 -15.54
C GLU A 97 4.38 5.90 -15.39
N ILE A 98 4.98 5.55 -14.25
CA ILE A 98 6.36 5.91 -13.92
C ILE A 98 7.32 4.93 -14.57
N LYS A 99 8.19 5.41 -15.48
CA LYS A 99 9.29 4.63 -16.04
C LYS A 99 10.22 4.12 -14.92
N LEU A 100 10.67 2.89 -15.05
CA LEU A 100 11.60 2.20 -14.14
C LEU A 100 12.76 3.12 -13.70
N GLY A 101 12.91 3.31 -12.39
CA GLY A 101 14.01 4.10 -11.80
C GLY A 101 13.59 5.26 -10.91
N SER A 102 12.36 5.75 -10.98
CA SER A 102 11.85 6.78 -10.08
C SER A 102 11.28 6.20 -8.78
N ASP A 103 11.24 7.01 -7.73
CA ASP A 103 10.64 6.63 -6.45
C ASP A 103 9.13 6.47 -6.59
N LEU A 104 8.67 5.24 -6.43
CA LEU A 104 7.24 4.92 -6.53
C LEU A 104 6.46 5.50 -5.36
N PRO A 105 5.31 6.13 -5.61
CA PRO A 105 4.48 6.69 -4.56
C PRO A 105 3.78 5.58 -3.77
N GLN A 106 3.86 5.63 -2.44
CA GLN A 106 3.17 4.71 -1.52
C GLN A 106 2.85 5.35 -0.18
N ALA A 107 3.07 6.65 -0.08
CA ALA A 107 2.73 7.44 1.09
C ALA A 107 1.97 8.69 0.70
N ILE A 108 1.15 9.18 1.60
CA ILE A 108 0.46 10.47 1.49
C ILE A 108 0.97 11.42 2.56
N LYS A 109 1.04 12.69 2.23
CA LYS A 109 1.29 13.77 3.17
C LYS A 109 0.24 14.86 3.00
N PHE A 110 0.05 15.65 4.05
CA PHE A 110 -0.85 16.80 4.02
C PHE A 110 -0.01 18.07 3.96
N GLN A 111 -0.31 18.94 3.00
CA GLN A 111 0.26 20.29 2.93
C GLN A 111 -0.76 21.37 3.34
N ASN A 112 -2.05 21.03 3.24
CA ASN A 112 -3.17 21.93 3.56
C ASN A 112 -4.11 21.24 4.55
N SER A 113 -5.02 22.01 5.13
CA SER A 113 -6.09 21.47 5.97
C SER A 113 -6.88 20.41 5.18
N ILE A 114 -7.15 19.29 5.83
CA ILE A 114 -7.99 18.22 5.27
C ILE A 114 -9.37 18.25 5.92
N GLU A 115 -10.37 17.82 5.16
CA GLU A 115 -11.73 17.65 5.66
C GLU A 115 -11.77 16.67 6.83
N ASP A 116 -12.60 16.97 7.83
CA ASP A 116 -12.73 16.10 9.01
C ASP A 116 -13.15 14.69 8.66
N LYS A 117 -14.01 14.52 7.66
CA LYS A 117 -14.41 13.19 7.16
C LYS A 117 -13.22 12.39 6.62
N THR A 118 -12.34 13.03 5.87
CA THR A 118 -11.12 12.39 5.37
C THR A 118 -10.15 12.05 6.51
N TRP A 119 -10.05 12.93 7.50
CA TRP A 119 -9.24 12.67 8.67
C TRP A 119 -9.75 11.50 9.50
N GLU A 120 -11.07 11.39 9.72
CA GLU A 120 -11.69 10.23 10.38
C GLU A 120 -11.41 8.92 9.62
N ALA A 121 -11.48 8.95 8.28
CA ALA A 121 -11.12 7.78 7.46
C ALA A 121 -9.68 7.33 7.69
N ILE A 122 -8.74 8.26 7.77
CA ILE A 122 -7.32 7.98 8.02
C ILE A 122 -7.12 7.44 9.43
N LYS A 123 -7.69 8.07 10.46
CA LYS A 123 -7.60 7.59 11.84
C LYS A 123 -8.11 6.15 11.94
N SER A 124 -9.29 5.89 11.42
CA SER A 124 -9.86 4.54 11.42
C SER A 124 -8.98 3.55 10.64
N ALA A 125 -8.39 3.94 9.51
CA ALA A 125 -7.47 3.08 8.76
C ALA A 125 -6.17 2.78 9.55
N VAL A 126 -5.68 3.73 10.35
CA VAL A 126 -4.53 3.54 11.25
C VAL A 126 -4.89 2.62 12.40
N ASP A 127 -6.04 2.82 13.05
CA ASP A 127 -6.52 1.98 14.16
C ASP A 127 -6.71 0.51 13.71
N LEU A 128 -7.15 0.31 12.47
CA LEU A 128 -7.30 -1.01 11.85
C LEU A 128 -5.96 -1.60 11.33
N GLY A 129 -4.87 -0.86 11.45
CA GLY A 129 -3.54 -1.29 11.02
C GLY A 129 -3.38 -1.40 9.50
N LEU A 130 -4.18 -0.67 8.72
CA LEU A 130 -4.12 -0.63 7.25
C LEU A 130 -3.42 0.62 6.70
N MET A 131 -3.12 1.55 7.60
CA MET A 131 -2.18 2.65 7.39
C MET A 131 -1.29 2.80 8.61
N TYR A 132 -0.12 3.41 8.44
CA TYR A 132 0.76 3.73 9.56
C TYR A 132 1.45 5.08 9.32
N PRO A 133 1.67 5.87 10.41
CA PRO A 133 2.40 7.12 10.32
C PRO A 133 3.88 6.85 10.05
N VAL A 134 4.48 7.64 9.17
CA VAL A 134 5.92 7.63 8.91
C VAL A 134 6.59 8.64 9.83
N MET A 135 7.34 8.14 10.81
CA MET A 135 8.10 9.00 11.71
C MET A 135 9.34 9.54 10.98
N LYS A 136 9.57 10.85 11.09
CA LYS A 136 10.87 11.43 10.69
C LYS A 136 11.92 11.01 11.71
N LYS A 137 13.10 10.62 11.25
CA LYS A 137 14.23 10.16 12.10
C LYS A 137 14.61 11.12 13.22
N ASP A 138 14.36 12.42 13.03
CA ASP A 138 14.78 13.50 13.94
C ASP A 138 13.66 13.97 14.88
N SER A 139 12.49 13.34 14.87
CA SER A 139 11.41 13.73 15.75
C SER A 139 11.59 13.07 17.10
N ASN A 140 11.97 13.85 18.13
CA ASN A 140 11.88 13.48 19.55
C ASN A 140 10.42 13.25 20.02
N HIS A 141 9.48 13.18 19.09
CA HIS A 141 8.07 13.01 19.39
C HIS A 141 7.77 11.53 19.65
N LYS A 142 7.66 11.20 20.94
CA LYS A 142 7.10 9.95 21.45
C LYS A 142 5.59 9.79 21.19
N ASN A 143 5.00 10.63 20.35
CA ASN A 143 3.57 10.59 20.07
C ASN A 143 3.27 9.47 19.08
N LEU A 144 2.78 8.36 19.62
CA LEU A 144 2.25 7.19 18.89
C LEU A 144 0.92 7.49 18.19
N PHE A 145 0.35 8.68 18.35
CA PHE A 145 -0.94 9.05 17.79
C PHE A 145 -0.78 9.69 16.40
N PRO A 146 -1.67 9.38 15.46
CA PRO A 146 -1.66 10.04 14.15
C PRO A 146 -1.87 11.54 14.32
N ILE A 147 -0.97 12.33 13.75
CA ILE A 147 -1.03 13.79 13.75
C ILE A 147 -1.57 14.23 12.39
N LYS A 148 -2.52 15.17 12.38
CA LYS A 148 -3.20 15.65 11.18
C LYS A 148 -2.26 16.21 10.09
N GLU A 149 -1.01 16.56 10.44
CA GLU A 149 0.03 17.04 9.52
C GLU A 149 1.11 15.99 9.19
N GLY A 150 0.83 14.73 9.50
CA GLY A 150 1.79 13.65 9.32
C GLY A 150 1.90 13.14 7.88
N THR A 151 2.89 12.27 7.69
CA THR A 151 2.99 11.43 6.50
C THR A 151 2.49 10.03 6.86
N PHE A 152 1.67 9.43 6.00
CA PHE A 152 1.07 8.12 6.23
C PHE A 152 1.35 7.20 5.06
N CYS A 153 1.77 5.98 5.35
CA CYS A 153 1.94 4.91 4.38
C CYS A 153 0.76 3.95 4.39
N LEU A 154 0.43 3.43 3.23
CA LEU A 154 -0.42 2.26 3.10
C LEU A 154 0.29 1.05 3.72
N ALA A 155 -0.43 0.21 4.46
CA ALA A 155 0.11 -1.02 5.01
C ALA A 155 0.56 -1.97 3.88
N ASN A 156 1.72 -2.64 4.08
CA ASN A 156 2.27 -3.52 3.06
C ASN A 156 1.38 -4.74 2.78
N CYS A 157 0.52 -5.13 3.72
CA CYS A 157 -0.46 -6.18 3.49
C CYS A 157 -1.44 -5.85 2.36
N LEU A 158 -1.67 -4.57 2.06
CA LEU A 158 -2.53 -4.13 0.97
C LEU A 158 -1.80 -3.98 -0.37
N ALA A 159 -0.46 -3.99 -0.36
CA ALA A 159 0.34 -3.80 -1.56
C ALA A 159 0.03 -4.82 -2.68
N PRO A 160 -0.15 -6.14 -2.40
CA PRO A 160 -0.49 -7.11 -3.44
C PRO A 160 -1.83 -6.86 -4.13
N HIS A 161 -2.84 -6.35 -3.42
CA HIS A 161 -4.15 -6.02 -3.99
C HIS A 161 -4.04 -4.92 -5.05
N PHE A 162 -3.26 -3.88 -4.76
CA PHE A 162 -3.08 -2.74 -5.65
C PHE A 162 -1.90 -2.89 -6.63
N ASN A 163 -1.27 -4.05 -6.71
CA ASN A 163 -0.06 -4.30 -7.50
C ASN A 163 1.11 -3.36 -7.16
N LEU A 164 1.25 -3.00 -5.89
CA LEU A 164 2.30 -2.14 -5.37
C LEU A 164 3.43 -2.99 -4.76
N PHE A 165 4.63 -2.41 -4.65
CA PHE A 165 5.72 -3.06 -3.93
C PHE A 165 5.53 -2.91 -2.41
N PRO A 166 5.66 -3.97 -1.59
CA PRO A 166 5.52 -3.89 -0.13
C PRO A 166 6.75 -3.18 0.48
N ARG A 167 6.79 -1.86 0.39
CA ARG A 167 7.85 -0.99 0.91
C ARG A 167 7.31 0.41 1.19
N VAL A 168 8.05 1.19 1.97
CA VAL A 168 7.81 2.64 2.07
C VAL A 168 8.26 3.30 0.76
N GLY A 169 7.36 3.99 0.10
CA GLY A 169 7.62 4.73 -1.12
C GLY A 169 7.62 6.25 -0.90
N LYS A 170 7.72 7.00 -1.98
CA LYS A 170 7.68 8.47 -1.97
C LYS A 170 6.31 8.95 -1.46
N ALA A 171 6.32 10.03 -0.65
CA ALA A 171 5.10 10.67 -0.19
C ALA A 171 4.57 11.66 -1.25
N ILE A 172 3.28 11.54 -1.57
CA ILE A 172 2.55 12.45 -2.44
C ILE A 172 1.58 13.29 -1.60
N ASP A 173 1.34 14.53 -2.01
CA ASP A 173 0.32 15.35 -1.39
C ASP A 173 -1.07 14.75 -1.60
N LEU A 174 -1.83 14.63 -0.51
CA LEU A 174 -3.19 14.08 -0.55
C LEU A 174 -4.10 14.87 -1.48
N PHE A 175 -3.90 16.19 -1.59
CA PHE A 175 -4.67 17.02 -2.52
C PHE A 175 -4.56 16.50 -3.97
N ASN A 176 -3.36 16.10 -4.40
CA ASN A 176 -3.13 15.55 -5.75
C ASN A 176 -3.80 14.18 -5.93
N VAL A 177 -3.90 13.38 -4.86
CA VAL A 177 -4.62 12.10 -4.88
C VAL A 177 -6.13 12.30 -5.01
N MET A 178 -6.66 13.29 -4.30
CA MET A 178 -8.10 13.58 -4.31
C MET A 178 -8.57 14.30 -5.57
N ASN A 179 -7.66 15.05 -6.25
CA ASN A 179 -7.92 15.87 -7.43
C ASN A 179 -6.94 15.58 -8.58
N PRO A 180 -6.94 14.39 -9.17
CA PRO A 180 -5.92 13.95 -10.13
C PRO A 180 -5.83 14.83 -11.39
N GLN A 181 -6.94 15.45 -11.80
CA GLN A 181 -6.98 16.31 -12.98
C GLN A 181 -6.25 17.67 -12.82
N LYS A 182 -6.10 18.16 -11.58
CA LYS A 182 -5.38 19.40 -11.31
C LYS A 182 -3.86 19.22 -11.23
N GLY A 183 -3.40 17.99 -10.97
CA GLY A 183 -1.96 17.64 -10.90
C GLY A 183 -1.28 17.52 -12.27
N ASN A 184 -2.01 17.22 -13.34
CA ASN A 184 -1.45 17.05 -14.68
C ASN A 184 -1.08 18.38 -15.38
N LYS A 185 -1.53 19.55 -14.89
CA LYS A 185 -1.15 20.86 -15.47
C LYS A 185 0.29 21.29 -15.15
N GLN A 186 0.99 20.62 -14.23
CA GLN A 186 2.40 20.95 -13.92
C GLN A 186 3.43 20.13 -14.72
N LEU A 187 3.01 19.15 -15.52
CA LEU A 187 3.90 18.38 -16.41
C LEU A 187 3.98 18.94 -17.85
N GLY A 188 3.28 20.03 -18.12
CA GLY A 188 3.24 20.68 -19.43
C GLY A 188 4.33 21.75 -19.65
N LEU A 189 5.49 21.68 -19.00
CA LEU A 189 6.59 22.64 -19.15
C LEU A 189 7.72 22.15 -20.05
N PHE A 190 7.38 21.38 -21.09
CA PHE A 190 8.20 21.20 -22.28
C PHE A 190 7.28 21.18 -23.50
N SER A 191 6.69 22.31 -23.82
CA SER A 191 6.24 22.58 -25.18
C SER A 191 7.43 23.11 -25.95
N GLU A 192 7.80 22.39 -26.96
CA GLU A 192 8.80 22.64 -27.99
C GLU A 192 8.78 24.08 -28.51
N GLU A 193 9.96 24.67 -28.62
CA GLU A 193 10.33 25.60 -29.69
C GLU A 193 11.13 24.87 -30.76
#